data_746ef056de97a90c7832a0338a29cf05
#
_entry.id   746ef056de97a90c7832a0338a29cf05
#
_cell.length_a   1.000
_cell.length_b   1.000
_cell.length_c   1.000
_cell.angle_alpha   90.00
_cell.angle_beta   90.00
_cell.angle_gamma   90.00
#
_symmetry.space_group_name_H-M   'P 1'
#
loop_
_entity.id
_entity.type
_entity.pdbx_description
1 polymer ?
#
loop_
_entity_poly.entity_id
_entity_poly.type
_entity_poly.pdbx_seq_one_letter_code
_entity_poly.pdbx_strand_id
1 'polypeptide(L)'
;MSFEPRWAAAVCEGLRAAGSRHVVYVPDNPLSHVLRILGNEHADVRTTVATREEEAFGIAAGMYLGGARPTVMLQSSGLGNSLNALTSLLIPYKIPALVIISMRGDIGEWNDAQVPMGRAVRAICDAIGIPHATAETPETTAATVRLAGETAFGTRQLGVCLLPRRMTVPRK
;
A
#
# COMPACT_ATOMS: atom_id res chain seq x y z
N MET A 1 22.64 13.59 6.38
CA MET A 1 21.72 12.95 5.42
C MET A 1 21.31 11.61 6.00
N SER A 2 20.03 11.43 6.39
CA SER A 2 19.55 10.11 6.81
C SER A 2 19.45 9.24 5.54
N PHE A 3 20.16 8.13 5.55
CA PHE A 3 20.14 7.19 4.41
C PHE A 3 18.80 6.46 4.44
N GLU A 4 17.95 6.71 3.47
CA GLU A 4 16.66 6.03 3.38
C GLU A 4 16.84 4.55 2.99
N PRO A 5 16.03 3.64 3.54
CA PRO A 5 16.15 2.21 3.23
C PRO A 5 15.92 1.90 1.75
N ARG A 6 16.71 1.01 1.17
CA ARG A 6 16.61 0.61 -0.26
C ARG A 6 15.21 0.14 -0.66
N TRP A 7 14.50 -0.56 0.23
CA TRP A 7 13.13 -0.99 -0.03
C TRP A 7 12.18 0.18 -0.23
N ALA A 8 12.38 1.31 0.47
CA ALA A 8 11.51 2.48 0.34
C ALA A 8 11.70 3.19 -1.01
N ALA A 9 12.95 3.32 -1.49
CA ALA A 9 13.24 3.80 -2.83
C ALA A 9 12.60 2.88 -3.90
N ALA A 10 12.73 1.55 -3.73
CA ALA A 10 12.13 0.58 -4.63
C ALA A 10 10.60 0.65 -4.68
N VAL A 11 9.93 0.99 -3.56
CA VAL A 11 8.47 1.27 -3.55
C VAL A 11 8.17 2.49 -4.43
N CYS A 12 8.93 3.58 -4.29
CA CYS A 12 8.74 4.78 -5.11
C CYS A 12 8.92 4.49 -6.61
N GLU A 13 9.96 3.75 -6.97
CA GLU A 13 10.19 3.31 -8.35
C GLU A 13 9.01 2.48 -8.88
N GLY A 14 8.57 1.48 -8.13
CA GLY A 14 7.49 0.57 -8.53
C GLY A 14 6.16 1.28 -8.76
N LEU A 15 5.74 2.15 -7.83
CA LEU A 15 4.48 2.89 -8.00
C LEU A 15 4.52 3.85 -9.20
N ARG A 16 5.67 4.50 -9.44
CA ARG A 16 5.86 5.38 -10.60
C ARG A 16 5.86 4.59 -11.91
N ALA A 17 6.50 3.43 -11.93
CA ALA A 17 6.50 2.52 -13.08
C ALA A 17 5.10 1.97 -13.41
N ALA A 18 4.23 1.78 -12.40
CA ALA A 18 2.81 1.46 -12.58
C ALA A 18 1.96 2.65 -13.08
N GLY A 19 2.57 3.81 -13.26
CA GLY A 19 1.88 5.03 -13.69
C GLY A 19 1.11 5.76 -12.60
N SER A 20 1.32 5.41 -11.33
CA SER A 20 0.72 6.13 -10.21
C SER A 20 1.47 7.43 -9.92
N ARG A 21 0.72 8.52 -9.78
CA ARG A 21 1.23 9.86 -9.44
C ARG A 21 0.45 10.51 -8.30
N HIS A 22 -0.46 9.75 -7.70
CA HIS A 22 -1.26 10.18 -6.57
C HIS A 22 -1.21 9.11 -5.47
N VAL A 23 -0.73 9.49 -4.31
CA VAL A 23 -0.62 8.62 -3.14
C VAL A 23 -1.50 9.16 -2.04
N VAL A 24 -2.47 8.39 -1.60
CA VAL A 24 -3.27 8.65 -0.40
C VAL A 24 -2.78 7.76 0.71
N TYR A 25 -2.54 8.30 1.88
CA TYR A 25 -1.93 7.52 2.96
C TYR A 25 -2.51 7.86 4.34
N VAL A 26 -2.48 6.87 5.22
CA VAL A 26 -2.60 7.08 6.66
C VAL A 26 -1.20 6.96 7.26
N PRO A 27 -0.79 7.90 8.15
CA PRO A 27 0.56 7.91 8.70
C PRO A 27 0.94 6.59 9.39
N ASP A 28 2.09 6.04 8.98
CA ASP A 28 2.68 4.84 9.56
C ASP A 28 4.20 4.94 9.57
N ASN A 29 4.84 4.44 10.61
CA ASN A 29 6.27 4.60 10.84
C ASN A 29 7.13 4.07 9.68
N PRO A 30 7.00 2.81 9.23
CA PRO A 30 7.73 2.33 8.06
C PRO A 30 7.48 3.16 6.81
N LEU A 31 6.22 3.46 6.50
CA LEU A 31 5.86 4.18 5.27
C LEU A 31 6.34 5.63 5.24
N SER A 32 6.73 6.20 6.38
CA SER A 32 7.35 7.53 6.45
C SER A 32 8.63 7.64 5.61
N HIS A 33 9.37 6.55 5.43
CA HIS A 33 10.54 6.51 4.54
C HIS A 33 10.16 6.74 3.08
N VAL A 34 9.11 6.07 2.62
CA VAL A 34 8.57 6.24 1.26
C VAL A 34 8.11 7.68 1.05
N LEU A 35 7.36 8.24 2.01
CA LEU A 35 6.84 9.61 1.93
C LEU A 35 7.96 10.66 1.87
N ARG A 36 9.06 10.46 2.62
CA ARG A 36 10.23 11.37 2.55
C ARG A 36 10.90 11.34 1.18
N ILE A 37 11.07 10.16 0.59
CA ILE A 37 11.63 10.04 -0.76
C ILE A 37 10.70 10.72 -1.77
N LEU A 38 9.41 10.44 -1.73
CA LEU A 38 8.43 11.06 -2.63
C LEU A 38 8.46 12.59 -2.52
N GLY A 39 8.49 13.14 -1.31
CA GLY A 39 8.52 14.58 -1.10
C GLY A 39 9.82 15.27 -1.54
N ASN A 40 10.96 14.59 -1.43
CA ASN A 40 12.26 15.16 -1.73
C ASN A 40 12.71 14.95 -3.19
N GLU A 41 12.33 13.81 -3.80
CA GLU A 41 12.94 13.36 -5.06
C GLU A 41 11.91 13.20 -6.20
N HIS A 42 10.61 13.20 -5.88
CA HIS A 42 9.56 12.92 -6.87
C HIS A 42 8.43 13.96 -6.85
N ALA A 43 8.76 15.19 -7.20
CA ALA A 43 7.80 16.31 -7.26
C ALA A 43 6.60 16.06 -8.20
N ASP A 44 6.71 15.08 -9.09
CA ASP A 44 5.63 14.61 -9.98
C ASP A 44 4.59 13.73 -9.26
N VAL A 45 4.85 13.31 -8.02
CA VAL A 45 3.94 12.48 -7.21
C VAL A 45 3.30 13.34 -6.12
N ARG A 46 1.98 13.44 -6.15
CA ARG A 46 1.21 14.16 -5.12
C ARG A 46 0.84 13.22 -3.99
N THR A 47 1.08 13.64 -2.75
CA THR A 47 0.70 12.90 -1.55
C THR A 47 -0.45 13.59 -0.84
N THR A 48 -1.43 12.81 -0.38
CA THR A 48 -2.60 13.28 0.37
C THR A 48 -2.71 12.47 1.65
N VAL A 49 -2.72 13.13 2.80
CA VAL A 49 -2.96 12.46 4.07
C VAL A 49 -4.46 12.26 4.28
N ALA A 50 -4.84 11.07 4.73
CA ALA A 50 -6.19 10.77 5.21
C ALA A 50 -6.17 10.59 6.72
N THR A 51 -7.29 10.88 7.39
CA THR A 51 -7.42 10.70 8.84
C THR A 51 -7.74 9.26 9.21
N ARG A 52 -8.36 8.52 8.27
CA ARG A 52 -8.75 7.11 8.44
C ARG A 52 -8.56 6.34 7.13
N GLU A 53 -8.40 5.04 7.25
CA GLU A 53 -8.09 4.20 6.10
C GLU A 53 -9.27 4.07 5.13
N GLU A 54 -10.50 3.98 5.62
CA GLU A 54 -11.68 4.00 4.76
C GLU A 54 -11.82 5.33 3.99
N GLU A 55 -11.44 6.45 4.58
CA GLU A 55 -11.38 7.75 3.91
C GLU A 55 -10.36 7.73 2.77
N ALA A 56 -9.17 7.13 3.02
CA ALA A 56 -8.14 7.01 1.99
C ALA A 56 -8.64 6.27 0.75
N PHE A 57 -9.42 5.22 0.91
CA PHE A 57 -10.05 4.51 -0.21
C PHE A 57 -11.14 5.34 -0.89
N GLY A 58 -11.92 6.12 -0.15
CA GLY A 58 -12.90 7.05 -0.70
C GLY A 58 -12.24 8.13 -1.57
N ILE A 59 -11.16 8.74 -1.06
CA ILE A 59 -10.36 9.72 -1.80
C ILE A 59 -9.76 9.09 -3.08
N ALA A 60 -9.18 7.89 -2.96
CA ALA A 60 -8.62 7.17 -4.10
C ALA A 60 -9.68 6.85 -5.15
N ALA A 61 -10.89 6.48 -4.73
CA ALA A 61 -12.01 6.28 -5.64
C ALA A 61 -12.35 7.55 -6.43
N GLY A 62 -12.43 8.69 -5.76
CA GLY A 62 -12.65 9.99 -6.40
C GLY A 62 -11.52 10.36 -7.38
N MET A 63 -10.26 10.11 -7.01
CA MET A 63 -9.10 10.33 -7.88
C MET A 63 -9.18 9.47 -9.15
N TYR A 64 -9.56 8.19 -9.02
CA TYR A 64 -9.72 7.32 -10.18
C TYR A 64 -10.84 7.79 -11.11
N LEU A 65 -11.98 8.19 -10.56
CA LEU A 65 -13.09 8.74 -11.36
C LEU A 65 -12.69 10.06 -12.07
N GLY A 66 -11.76 10.81 -11.49
CA GLY A 66 -11.11 11.97 -12.10
C GLY A 66 -10.01 11.64 -13.11
N GLY A 67 -9.78 10.36 -13.45
CA GLY A 67 -8.81 9.92 -14.46
C GLY A 67 -7.40 9.63 -13.93
N ALA A 68 -7.17 9.68 -12.62
CA ALA A 68 -5.88 9.35 -12.01
C ALA A 68 -5.72 7.84 -11.77
N ARG A 69 -4.46 7.42 -11.53
CA ARG A 69 -4.11 6.08 -11.05
C ARG A 69 -3.65 6.18 -9.59
N PRO A 70 -4.54 6.04 -8.60
CA PRO A 70 -4.19 6.26 -7.21
C PRO A 70 -3.47 5.06 -6.59
N THR A 71 -2.56 5.36 -5.64
CA THR A 71 -2.00 4.40 -4.68
C THR A 71 -2.52 4.73 -3.30
N VAL A 72 -2.96 3.71 -2.55
CA VAL A 72 -3.28 3.82 -1.11
C VAL A 72 -2.16 3.18 -0.31
N MET A 73 -1.64 3.89 0.69
CA MET A 73 -0.62 3.35 1.59
C MET A 73 -1.13 3.35 3.03
N LEU A 74 -1.05 2.19 3.68
CA LEU A 74 -1.55 1.98 5.04
C LEU A 74 -0.84 0.81 5.73
N GLN A 75 -1.05 0.65 7.02
CA GLN A 75 -0.60 -0.55 7.73
C GLN A 75 -1.67 -1.66 7.72
N SER A 76 -1.31 -2.87 8.12
CA SER A 76 -2.21 -4.04 8.10
C SER A 76 -3.52 -3.86 8.87
N SER A 77 -3.53 -3.14 10.01
CA SER A 77 -4.77 -2.86 10.74
C SER A 77 -5.73 -1.97 9.95
N GLY A 78 -5.19 -1.10 9.10
CA GLY A 78 -5.98 -0.22 8.26
C GLY A 78 -6.78 -0.97 7.19
N LEU A 79 -6.29 -2.13 6.72
CA LEU A 79 -7.11 -2.98 5.85
C LEU A 79 -8.39 -3.43 6.56
N GLY A 80 -8.28 -3.81 7.84
CA GLY A 80 -9.44 -4.17 8.66
C GLY A 80 -10.47 -3.06 8.78
N ASN A 81 -10.01 -1.84 9.06
CA ASN A 81 -10.88 -0.65 9.12
C ASN A 81 -11.58 -0.35 7.79
N SER A 82 -11.01 -0.78 6.68
CA SER A 82 -11.47 -0.43 5.33
C SER A 82 -12.37 -1.47 4.69
N LEU A 83 -12.64 -2.61 5.33
CA LEU A 83 -13.33 -3.74 4.68
C LEU A 83 -14.66 -3.33 4.04
N ASN A 84 -15.44 -2.52 4.71
CA ASN A 84 -16.72 -2.05 4.15
C ASN A 84 -16.50 -1.13 2.94
N ALA A 85 -15.53 -0.23 2.98
CA ALA A 85 -15.20 0.62 1.83
C ALA A 85 -14.74 -0.21 0.62
N LEU A 86 -13.98 -1.28 0.86
CA LEU A 86 -13.53 -2.19 -0.20
C LEU A 86 -14.70 -2.98 -0.79
N THR A 87 -15.51 -3.62 0.05
CA THR A 87 -16.55 -4.57 -0.39
C THR A 87 -17.83 -3.89 -0.85
N SER A 88 -18.10 -2.65 -0.43
CA SER A 88 -19.33 -1.92 -0.78
C SER A 88 -19.11 -0.78 -1.78
N LEU A 89 -17.85 -0.35 -2.01
CA LEU A 89 -17.55 0.70 -2.97
C LEU A 89 -16.57 0.23 -4.05
N LEU A 90 -15.28 -0.07 -3.71
CA LEU A 90 -14.27 -0.26 -4.75
C LEU A 90 -14.50 -1.52 -5.58
N ILE A 91 -14.75 -2.65 -4.93
CA ILE A 91 -14.93 -3.94 -5.61
C ILE A 91 -16.18 -3.96 -6.50
N PRO A 92 -17.40 -3.63 -5.99
CA PRO A 92 -18.62 -3.69 -6.80
C PRO A 92 -18.59 -2.75 -8.00
N TYR A 93 -18.02 -1.56 -7.83
CA TYR A 93 -17.96 -0.55 -8.90
C TYR A 93 -16.69 -0.65 -9.76
N LYS A 94 -15.86 -1.68 -9.56
CA LYS A 94 -14.61 -1.91 -10.30
C LYS A 94 -13.70 -0.69 -10.33
N ILE A 95 -13.54 -0.06 -9.17
CA ILE A 95 -12.65 1.09 -8.97
C ILE A 95 -11.27 0.57 -8.58
N PRO A 96 -10.26 0.67 -9.44
CA PRO A 96 -8.93 0.17 -9.15
C PRO A 96 -8.13 1.10 -8.24
N ALA A 97 -7.26 0.50 -7.45
CA ALA A 97 -6.19 1.20 -6.76
C ALA A 97 -5.01 0.24 -6.55
N LEU A 98 -3.79 0.75 -6.66
CA LEU A 98 -2.63 0.09 -6.09
C LEU A 98 -2.66 0.27 -4.57
N VAL A 99 -2.51 -0.80 -3.81
CA VAL A 99 -2.49 -0.74 -2.35
C VAL A 99 -1.16 -1.24 -1.82
N ILE A 100 -0.49 -0.46 -1.00
CA ILE A 100 0.78 -0.82 -0.37
C ILE A 100 0.56 -0.94 1.13
N ILE A 101 0.78 -2.12 1.67
CA ILE A 101 0.52 -2.42 3.08
C ILE A 101 1.83 -2.73 3.80
N SER A 102 2.18 -1.91 4.80
CA SER A 102 3.21 -2.26 5.76
C SER A 102 2.68 -3.33 6.71
N MET A 103 3.26 -4.53 6.63
CA MET A 103 2.77 -5.68 7.40
C MET A 103 3.17 -5.62 8.86
N ARG A 104 2.22 -5.97 9.71
CA ARG A 104 2.38 -6.26 11.13
C ARG A 104 2.00 -7.71 11.40
N GLY A 105 2.25 -8.20 12.61
CA GLY A 105 1.84 -9.53 13.04
C GLY A 105 2.65 -10.69 12.44
N ASP A 106 3.69 -10.41 11.67
CA ASP A 106 4.65 -11.40 11.19
C ASP A 106 5.59 -11.85 12.33
N ILE A 107 6.36 -12.92 12.10
CA ILE A 107 7.39 -13.39 13.05
C ILE A 107 8.32 -12.22 13.41
N GLY A 108 8.52 -11.98 14.71
CA GLY A 108 9.27 -10.84 15.24
C GLY A 108 8.38 -9.62 15.57
N GLU A 109 7.06 -9.73 15.47
CA GLU A 109 6.16 -8.71 16.03
C GLU A 109 6.15 -8.81 17.56
N TRP A 110 6.35 -7.66 18.19
CA TRP A 110 6.39 -7.54 19.65
C TRP A 110 5.14 -6.81 20.22
N ASN A 111 4.31 -6.24 19.34
CA ASN A 111 3.07 -5.58 19.75
C ASN A 111 1.88 -6.53 19.53
N ASP A 112 1.38 -7.07 20.62
CA ASP A 112 0.29 -8.06 20.62
C ASP A 112 -0.97 -7.55 19.91
N ALA A 113 -1.26 -6.25 20.02
CA ALA A 113 -2.43 -5.64 19.36
C ALA A 113 -2.35 -5.69 17.83
N GLN A 114 -1.16 -5.83 17.25
CA GLN A 114 -0.96 -5.88 15.80
C GLN A 114 -1.01 -7.30 15.23
N VAL A 115 -0.88 -8.31 16.09
CA VAL A 115 -0.73 -9.71 15.64
C VAL A 115 -1.99 -10.26 14.98
N PRO A 116 -3.20 -10.13 15.56
CA PRO A 116 -4.39 -10.75 14.98
C PRO A 116 -4.71 -10.24 13.58
N MET A 117 -4.75 -8.92 13.42
CA MET A 117 -5.10 -8.32 12.13
C MET A 117 -3.98 -8.51 11.10
N GLY A 118 -2.71 -8.41 11.51
CA GLY A 118 -1.59 -8.65 10.62
C GLY A 118 -1.60 -10.04 10.01
N ARG A 119 -1.90 -11.06 10.80
CA ARG A 119 -2.05 -12.45 10.32
C ARG A 119 -3.25 -12.64 9.40
N ALA A 120 -4.33 -11.90 9.61
CA ALA A 120 -5.56 -12.02 8.85
C ALA A 120 -5.50 -11.37 7.45
N VAL A 121 -4.58 -10.44 7.19
CA VAL A 121 -4.52 -9.64 5.95
C VAL A 121 -4.60 -10.51 4.70
N ARG A 122 -3.75 -11.53 4.59
CA ARG A 122 -3.70 -12.39 3.38
C ARG A 122 -5.00 -13.16 3.20
N ALA A 123 -5.49 -13.78 4.27
CA ALA A 123 -6.76 -14.52 4.25
C ALA A 123 -7.95 -13.62 3.90
N ILE A 124 -7.95 -12.38 4.34
CA ILE A 124 -8.97 -11.39 3.97
C ILE A 124 -8.88 -11.05 2.48
N CYS A 125 -7.67 -10.78 1.96
CA CYS A 125 -7.49 -10.51 0.53
C CYS A 125 -8.01 -11.70 -0.31
N ASP A 126 -7.66 -12.94 0.07
CA ASP A 126 -8.15 -14.16 -0.59
C ASP A 126 -9.68 -14.25 -0.53
N ALA A 127 -10.27 -14.05 0.64
CA ALA A 127 -11.71 -14.19 0.86
C ALA A 127 -12.56 -13.19 0.04
N ILE A 128 -12.04 -11.99 -0.19
CA ILE A 128 -12.74 -10.96 -0.97
C ILE A 128 -12.20 -10.81 -2.40
N GLY A 129 -11.32 -11.73 -2.82
CA GLY A 129 -10.84 -11.84 -4.20
C GLY A 129 -9.88 -10.74 -4.63
N ILE A 130 -9.08 -10.17 -3.71
CA ILE A 130 -8.10 -9.15 -4.03
C ILE A 130 -6.73 -9.79 -4.33
N PRO A 131 -6.19 -9.67 -5.57
CA PRO A 131 -4.84 -10.10 -5.89
C PRO A 131 -3.80 -9.40 -5.00
N HIS A 132 -2.92 -10.20 -4.41
CA HIS A 132 -1.86 -9.66 -3.56
C HIS A 132 -0.55 -10.42 -3.72
N ALA A 133 0.56 -9.71 -3.54
CA ALA A 133 1.89 -10.29 -3.55
C ALA A 133 2.75 -9.69 -2.43
N THR A 134 3.69 -10.47 -1.91
CA THR A 134 4.64 -10.00 -0.91
C THR A 134 5.96 -9.60 -1.57
N ALA A 135 6.45 -8.41 -1.27
CA ALA A 135 7.79 -7.99 -1.63
C ALA A 135 8.80 -8.67 -0.70
N GLU A 136 9.47 -9.70 -1.18
CA GLU A 136 10.31 -10.55 -0.32
C GLU A 136 11.63 -9.89 0.08
N THR A 137 12.22 -9.11 -0.81
CA THR A 137 13.49 -8.40 -0.60
C THR A 137 13.44 -6.99 -1.18
N PRO A 138 14.37 -6.08 -0.78
CA PRO A 138 14.45 -4.76 -1.38
C PRO A 138 14.61 -4.80 -2.91
N GLU A 139 15.33 -5.78 -3.44
CA GLU A 139 15.60 -5.95 -4.87
C GLU A 139 14.35 -6.33 -5.66
N THR A 140 13.45 -7.10 -5.08
CA THR A 140 12.20 -7.51 -5.75
C THR A 140 11.05 -6.52 -5.54
N THR A 141 11.20 -5.56 -4.63
CA THR A 141 10.11 -4.65 -4.21
C THR A 141 9.58 -3.80 -5.38
N ALA A 142 10.45 -3.19 -6.17
CA ALA A 142 10.01 -2.34 -7.29
C ALA A 142 9.18 -3.13 -8.31
N ALA A 143 9.62 -4.33 -8.67
CA ALA A 143 8.90 -5.20 -9.60
C ALA A 143 7.54 -5.65 -9.02
N THR A 144 7.50 -6.02 -7.73
CA THR A 144 6.26 -6.46 -7.07
C THR A 144 5.23 -5.33 -7.01
N VAL A 145 5.65 -4.12 -6.62
CA VAL A 145 4.78 -2.93 -6.59
C VAL A 145 4.26 -2.59 -7.98
N ARG A 146 5.15 -2.60 -9.00
CA ARG A 146 4.77 -2.34 -10.39
C ARG A 146 3.74 -3.34 -10.88
N LEU A 147 3.96 -4.64 -10.69
CA LEU A 147 3.05 -5.70 -11.13
C LEU A 147 1.69 -5.63 -10.42
N ALA A 148 1.67 -5.31 -9.11
CA ALA A 148 0.42 -5.08 -8.38
C ALA A 148 -0.37 -3.91 -8.98
N GLY A 149 0.30 -2.81 -9.33
CA GLY A 149 -0.33 -1.66 -9.98
C GLY A 149 -0.79 -1.96 -11.41
N GLU A 150 0.00 -2.64 -12.21
CA GLU A 150 -0.39 -3.08 -13.56
C GLU A 150 -1.61 -4.00 -13.51
N THR A 151 -1.65 -4.94 -12.57
CA THR A 151 -2.82 -5.79 -12.32
C THR A 151 -4.03 -4.93 -11.95
N ALA A 152 -3.88 -4.03 -10.98
CA ALA A 152 -4.97 -3.17 -10.53
C ALA A 152 -5.60 -2.39 -11.70
N PHE A 153 -4.79 -1.62 -12.41
CA PHE A 153 -5.29 -0.71 -13.43
C PHE A 153 -5.66 -1.42 -14.73
N GLY A 154 -4.98 -2.52 -15.08
CA GLY A 154 -5.26 -3.31 -16.28
C GLY A 154 -6.55 -4.12 -16.19
N THR A 155 -6.88 -4.61 -14.99
CA THR A 155 -8.06 -5.47 -14.77
C THR A 155 -9.20 -4.77 -14.01
N ARG A 156 -9.02 -3.50 -13.67
CA ARG A 156 -10.00 -2.66 -12.94
C ARG A 156 -10.40 -3.29 -11.60
N GLN A 157 -9.40 -3.60 -10.79
CA GLN A 157 -9.57 -4.13 -9.43
C GLN A 157 -8.54 -3.54 -8.47
N LEU A 158 -8.53 -3.97 -7.24
CA LEU A 158 -7.43 -3.66 -6.34
C LEU A 158 -6.23 -4.55 -6.65
N GLY A 159 -5.02 -4.04 -6.48
CA GLY A 159 -3.80 -4.82 -6.54
C GLY A 159 -2.93 -4.50 -5.34
N VAL A 160 -2.61 -5.49 -4.52
CA VAL A 160 -1.98 -5.27 -3.22
C VAL A 160 -0.52 -5.74 -3.21
N CYS A 161 0.38 -4.86 -2.75
CA CYS A 161 1.75 -5.20 -2.41
C CYS A 161 1.92 -5.19 -0.89
N LEU A 162 2.31 -6.32 -0.32
CA LEU A 162 2.59 -6.50 1.10
C LEU A 162 4.08 -6.30 1.37
N LEU A 163 4.42 -5.36 2.25
CA LEU A 163 5.78 -5.10 2.70
C LEU A 163 6.01 -5.80 4.05
N PRO A 164 6.74 -6.91 4.10
CA PRO A 164 6.88 -7.69 5.33
C PRO A 164 7.65 -6.94 6.41
N ARG A 165 7.28 -7.15 7.67
CA ARG A 165 7.90 -6.49 8.83
C ARG A 165 9.42 -6.68 8.87
N ARG A 166 9.91 -7.88 8.53
CA ARG A 166 11.35 -8.17 8.51
C ARG A 166 12.18 -7.26 7.58
N MET A 167 11.51 -6.67 6.56
CA MET A 167 12.16 -5.74 5.62
C MET A 167 12.00 -4.29 6.07
N THR A 168 10.86 -3.95 6.66
CA THR A 168 10.50 -2.55 6.96
C THR A 168 10.94 -2.07 8.34
N VAL A 169 11.26 -2.98 9.25
CA VAL A 169 11.74 -2.66 10.60
C VAL A 169 13.20 -3.08 10.74
N PRO A 170 14.11 -2.18 11.10
CA PRO A 170 15.52 -2.52 11.32
C PRO A 170 15.65 -3.66 12.33
N ARG A 171 16.52 -4.62 12.05
CA ARG A 171 16.97 -5.57 13.06
C ARG A 171 17.82 -4.80 14.07
N LYS A 172 17.45 -4.88 15.36
CA LYS A 172 18.29 -4.40 16.44
C LYS A 172 19.51 -5.30 16.57
#